data_e6696631ec8592407f44f501a0a0dbb5
#
_entry.id   e6696631ec8592407f44f501a0a0dbb5
#
_cell.length_a   1.000
_cell.length_b   1.000
_cell.length_c   1.000
_cell.angle_alpha   90.00
_cell.angle_beta   90.00
_cell.angle_gamma   90.00
#
_symmetry.space_group_name_H-M   'P 1'
#
loop_
_entity.id
_entity.type
_entity.pdbx_description
1 polymer ?
#
loop_
_entity_poly.entity_id
_entity_poly.type
_entity_poly.pdbx_seq_one_letter_code
_entity_poly.pdbx_strand_id
1 'polypeptide(L)'
;MALLQIAEPGQSPQPHQRRLAVGIDLGTTNSLVAALRSGVTAPLADADGQVILPSVVRYHADRVEVGRAAKVAAASDPFNTISSVKRLMGRGLADVKQLGEQLPYRFSGGESQMPFIETVQGPKSPVEISAEILRALRERAEATLGGELVGAVITVPAYFDDAQRQATKDAARLAGLNVLRLLNEPTAAAVAYGLDRQAEGVVAIYDLGGGTFDISILRLTKGVFEVLATGG
;
A
#
# COMPACT_ATOMS: atom_id res chain seq x y z
N MET A 1 -29.60 13.17 -0.78
CA MET A 1 -30.16 14.54 -0.64
C MET A 1 -28.98 15.49 -0.58
N ALA A 2 -28.74 16.28 -1.62
CA ALA A 2 -27.69 17.29 -1.62
C ALA A 2 -28.23 18.50 -0.84
N LEU A 3 -27.56 18.84 0.28
CA LEU A 3 -27.82 20.08 1.00
C LEU A 3 -27.24 21.22 0.14
N LEU A 4 -28.11 21.98 -0.48
CA LEU A 4 -27.73 23.25 -1.11
C LEU A 4 -27.40 24.22 0.03
N GLN A 5 -26.11 24.59 0.18
CA GLN A 5 -25.72 25.71 1.00
C GLN A 5 -26.16 27.00 0.26
N ILE A 6 -27.14 27.68 0.82
CA ILE A 6 -27.56 29.00 0.37
C ILE A 6 -26.60 29.98 1.04
N ALA A 7 -25.75 30.63 0.26
CA ALA A 7 -24.90 31.72 0.75
C ALA A 7 -25.76 32.97 0.97
N GLU A 8 -25.55 33.70 2.05
CA GLU A 8 -26.19 35.01 2.27
C GLU A 8 -25.69 36.04 1.25
N PRO A 9 -26.54 37.03 0.87
CA PRO A 9 -26.14 38.07 -0.08
C PRO A 9 -24.89 38.80 0.45
N GLY A 10 -23.79 38.72 -0.32
CA GLY A 10 -22.51 39.37 -0.02
C GLY A 10 -21.44 38.42 0.54
N GLN A 11 -21.73 37.13 0.78
CA GLN A 11 -20.75 36.11 1.07
C GLN A 11 -20.44 35.35 -0.22
N SER A 12 -19.18 35.34 -0.65
CA SER A 12 -18.72 34.38 -1.65
C SER A 12 -18.88 32.99 -1.07
N PRO A 13 -19.49 32.03 -1.80
CA PRO A 13 -19.51 30.65 -1.35
C PRO A 13 -18.06 30.22 -1.14
N GLN A 14 -17.71 29.75 0.06
CA GLN A 14 -16.40 29.16 0.29
C GLN A 14 -16.25 28.02 -0.73
N PRO A 15 -15.14 27.99 -1.48
CA PRO A 15 -14.94 26.92 -2.44
C PRO A 15 -15.04 25.62 -1.69
N HIS A 16 -15.89 24.70 -2.13
CA HIS A 16 -16.04 23.38 -1.55
C HIS A 16 -14.65 22.75 -1.54
N GLN A 17 -14.04 22.62 -0.36
CA GLN A 17 -12.78 21.91 -0.22
C GLN A 17 -13.05 20.47 -0.65
N ARG A 18 -12.53 20.09 -1.80
CA ARG A 18 -12.59 18.70 -2.26
C ARG A 18 -11.79 17.86 -1.29
N ARG A 19 -12.46 17.01 -0.54
CA ARG A 19 -11.80 16.04 0.31
C ARG A 19 -11.32 14.89 -0.58
N LEU A 20 -10.07 14.97 -1.02
CA LEU A 20 -9.46 13.97 -1.88
C LEU A 20 -8.97 12.81 -1.03
N ALA A 21 -9.55 11.64 -1.23
CA ALA A 21 -9.13 10.40 -0.59
C ALA A 21 -8.86 9.33 -1.65
N VAL A 22 -7.95 8.42 -1.37
CA VAL A 22 -7.53 7.37 -2.31
C VAL A 22 -7.54 5.99 -1.65
N GLY A 23 -7.62 4.94 -2.48
CA GLY A 23 -7.29 3.58 -2.10
C GLY A 23 -5.87 3.27 -2.58
N ILE A 24 -5.07 2.67 -1.73
CA ILE A 24 -3.72 2.20 -2.06
C ILE A 24 -3.64 0.70 -1.82
N ASP A 25 -3.19 -0.02 -2.83
CA ASP A 25 -2.74 -1.39 -2.69
C ASP A 25 -1.21 -1.38 -2.60
N LEU A 26 -0.69 -1.66 -1.39
CA LEU A 26 0.74 -1.80 -1.13
C LEU A 26 1.13 -3.27 -1.27
N GLY A 27 1.36 -3.72 -2.50
CA GLY A 27 1.69 -5.12 -2.79
C GLY A 27 3.17 -5.47 -2.59
N THR A 28 3.46 -6.77 -2.46
CA THR A 28 4.84 -7.29 -2.32
C THR A 28 5.68 -7.02 -3.56
N THR A 29 5.11 -7.21 -4.74
CA THR A 29 5.81 -7.05 -6.03
C THR A 29 5.44 -5.75 -6.73
N ASN A 30 4.16 -5.39 -6.69
CA ASN A 30 3.62 -4.22 -7.34
C ASN A 30 2.63 -3.51 -6.42
N SER A 31 2.57 -2.19 -6.55
CA SER A 31 1.64 -1.34 -5.81
C SER A 31 0.85 -0.46 -6.78
N LEU A 32 -0.29 0.02 -6.35
CA LEU A 32 -1.10 0.96 -7.13
C LEU A 32 -1.90 1.90 -6.23
N VAL A 33 -2.34 3.00 -6.80
CA VAL A 33 -3.25 3.95 -6.18
C VAL A 33 -4.46 4.17 -7.08
N ALA A 34 -5.65 4.22 -6.48
CA ALA A 34 -6.90 4.45 -7.18
C ALA A 34 -7.74 5.52 -6.49
N ALA A 35 -8.58 6.19 -7.24
CA ALA A 35 -9.50 7.19 -6.72
C ALA A 35 -10.89 7.08 -7.38
N LEU A 36 -11.90 7.57 -6.67
CA LEU A 36 -13.23 7.78 -7.24
C LEU A 36 -13.25 9.11 -7.99
N ARG A 37 -13.48 9.06 -9.31
CA ARG A 37 -13.58 10.25 -10.17
C ARG A 37 -14.90 10.18 -10.95
N SER A 38 -15.71 11.20 -10.83
CA SER A 38 -17.01 11.29 -11.55
C SER A 38 -17.89 10.02 -11.38
N GLY A 39 -17.89 9.44 -10.19
CA GLY A 39 -18.67 8.24 -9.89
C GLY A 39 -18.04 6.91 -10.32
N VAL A 40 -16.85 6.93 -10.93
CA VAL A 40 -16.13 5.73 -11.36
C VAL A 40 -14.82 5.61 -10.59
N THR A 41 -14.57 4.44 -10.01
CA THR A 41 -13.29 4.11 -9.39
C THR A 41 -12.31 3.66 -10.47
N ALA A 42 -11.15 4.31 -10.52
CA ALA A 42 -10.10 3.97 -11.49
C ALA A 42 -8.71 4.11 -10.86
N PRO A 43 -7.76 3.24 -11.25
CA PRO A 43 -6.37 3.42 -10.89
C PRO A 43 -5.80 4.68 -11.55
N LEU A 44 -4.86 5.32 -10.82
CA LEU A 44 -4.22 6.54 -11.29
C LEU A 44 -2.89 6.20 -11.96
N ALA A 45 -2.76 6.63 -13.22
CA ALA A 45 -1.55 6.41 -14.01
C ALA A 45 -0.46 7.44 -13.66
N ASP A 46 0.79 7.06 -13.90
CA ASP A 46 1.93 7.99 -13.94
C ASP A 46 1.98 8.78 -15.27
N ALA A 47 3.04 9.57 -15.47
CA ALA A 47 3.24 10.37 -16.68
C ALA A 47 3.37 9.53 -17.97
N ASP A 48 3.80 8.27 -17.83
CA ASP A 48 3.95 7.32 -18.93
C ASP A 48 2.67 6.47 -19.16
N GLY A 49 1.57 6.78 -18.47
CA GLY A 49 0.31 6.05 -18.55
C GLY A 49 0.30 4.71 -17.81
N GLN A 50 1.30 4.45 -16.94
CA GLN A 50 1.40 3.20 -16.19
C GLN A 50 0.68 3.30 -14.86
N VAL A 51 -0.27 2.42 -14.63
CA VAL A 51 -1.04 2.37 -13.37
C VAL A 51 -0.32 1.58 -12.27
N ILE A 52 0.47 0.58 -12.66
CA ILE A 52 1.22 -0.28 -11.74
C ILE A 52 2.58 0.35 -11.43
N LEU A 53 2.91 0.46 -10.14
CA LEU A 53 4.21 0.85 -9.64
C LEU A 53 4.91 -0.40 -9.10
N PRO A 54 6.04 -0.87 -9.67
CA PRO A 54 6.84 -1.92 -9.04
C PRO A 54 7.24 -1.53 -7.62
N SER A 55 7.03 -2.41 -6.64
CA SER A 55 7.39 -2.20 -5.22
C SER A 55 8.89 -2.39 -5.02
N VAL A 56 9.68 -1.58 -5.72
CA VAL A 56 11.14 -1.61 -5.72
C VAL A 56 11.67 -0.21 -5.45
N VAL A 57 12.61 -0.12 -4.51
CA VAL A 57 13.25 1.14 -4.09
C VAL A 57 14.75 1.00 -4.27
N ARG A 58 15.37 1.96 -4.94
CA ARG A 58 16.82 2.06 -5.10
C ARG A 58 17.34 3.31 -4.42
N TYR A 59 18.37 3.14 -3.59
CA TYR A 59 19.06 4.22 -2.94
C TYR A 59 20.33 4.58 -3.72
N HIS A 60 20.43 5.82 -4.20
CA HIS A 60 21.63 6.44 -4.69
C HIS A 60 22.25 7.28 -3.56
N ALA A 61 23.47 7.74 -3.73
CA ALA A 61 24.13 8.58 -2.70
C ALA A 61 23.34 9.87 -2.39
N ASP A 62 22.64 10.41 -3.39
CA ASP A 62 22.01 11.73 -3.37
C ASP A 62 20.47 11.71 -3.55
N ARG A 63 19.89 10.58 -3.94
CA ARG A 63 18.44 10.47 -4.20
C ARG A 63 17.93 9.06 -3.98
N VAL A 64 16.60 8.95 -3.93
CA VAL A 64 15.87 7.68 -3.91
C VAL A 64 15.09 7.54 -5.23
N GLU A 65 15.10 6.36 -5.79
CA GLU A 65 14.41 6.01 -7.02
C GLU A 65 13.43 4.89 -6.73
N VAL A 66 12.17 5.02 -7.17
CA VAL A 66 11.10 4.06 -6.89
C VAL A 66 10.48 3.56 -8.18
N GLY A 67 10.16 2.27 -8.23
CA GLY A 67 9.38 1.70 -9.32
C GLY A 67 10.20 1.11 -10.45
N ARG A 68 9.82 1.41 -11.68
CA ARG A 68 10.34 0.73 -12.89
C ARG A 68 11.86 0.92 -13.08
N ALA A 69 12.34 2.14 -12.93
CA ALA A 69 13.77 2.43 -13.11
C ALA A 69 14.61 1.70 -12.05
N ALA A 70 14.17 1.72 -10.79
CA ALA A 70 14.78 0.94 -9.72
C ALA A 70 14.77 -0.56 -10.04
N LYS A 71 13.65 -1.10 -10.55
CA LYS A 71 13.54 -2.51 -10.92
C LYS A 71 14.53 -2.91 -12.01
N VAL A 72 14.72 -2.08 -13.02
CA VAL A 72 15.71 -2.34 -14.11
C VAL A 72 17.13 -2.39 -13.56
N ALA A 73 17.45 -1.56 -12.57
CA ALA A 73 18.77 -1.50 -11.97
C ALA A 73 19.07 -2.64 -10.97
N ALA A 74 18.07 -3.45 -10.60
CA ALA A 74 18.22 -4.47 -9.54
C ALA A 74 19.35 -5.48 -9.80
N ALA A 75 19.60 -5.86 -11.07
CA ALA A 75 20.66 -6.79 -11.42
C ALA A 75 22.08 -6.13 -11.34
N SER A 76 22.17 -4.84 -11.61
CA SER A 76 23.45 -4.10 -11.62
C SER A 76 23.83 -3.51 -10.28
N ASP A 77 22.84 -3.27 -9.41
CA ASP A 77 23.04 -2.67 -8.07
C ASP A 77 22.14 -3.35 -7.03
N PRO A 78 22.33 -4.66 -6.78
CA PRO A 78 21.43 -5.45 -5.92
C PRO A 78 21.49 -5.03 -4.45
N PHE A 79 22.59 -4.45 -3.97
CA PHE A 79 22.74 -4.07 -2.56
C PHE A 79 21.98 -2.80 -2.20
N ASN A 80 21.77 -1.91 -3.15
CA ASN A 80 21.04 -0.66 -2.95
C ASN A 80 19.62 -0.69 -3.51
N THR A 81 19.21 -1.80 -4.16
CA THR A 81 17.91 -1.95 -4.80
C THR A 81 17.08 -2.98 -4.05
N ILE A 82 16.12 -2.51 -3.28
CA ILE A 82 15.33 -3.32 -2.37
C ILE A 82 13.97 -3.62 -2.99
N SER A 83 13.63 -4.91 -3.06
CA SER A 83 12.33 -5.43 -3.50
C SER A 83 11.68 -6.28 -2.42
N SER A 84 10.40 -6.58 -2.56
CA SER A 84 9.62 -7.45 -1.65
C SER A 84 9.67 -7.06 -0.18
N VAL A 85 9.90 -5.77 0.11
CA VAL A 85 10.05 -5.24 1.47
C VAL A 85 8.85 -5.50 2.36
N LYS A 86 7.65 -5.65 1.79
CA LYS A 86 6.42 -5.96 2.52
C LYS A 86 6.54 -7.24 3.37
N ARG A 87 7.32 -8.22 2.92
CA ARG A 87 7.58 -9.47 3.65
C ARG A 87 8.36 -9.27 4.96
N LEU A 88 9.06 -8.13 5.07
CA LEU A 88 9.91 -7.80 6.23
C LEU A 88 9.18 -6.89 7.23
N MET A 89 8.01 -6.39 6.87
CA MET A 89 7.23 -5.46 7.70
C MET A 89 6.78 -6.11 9.00
N GLY A 90 7.04 -5.44 10.14
CA GLY A 90 6.64 -5.90 11.47
C GLY A 90 7.31 -7.18 11.95
N ARG A 91 8.37 -7.66 11.27
CA ARG A 91 9.10 -8.88 11.62
C ARG A 91 10.44 -8.56 12.27
N GLY A 92 10.89 -9.47 13.15
CA GLY A 92 12.25 -9.46 13.70
C GLY A 92 13.28 -10.04 12.72
N LEU A 93 14.55 -9.77 12.94
CA LEU A 93 15.63 -10.32 12.09
C LEU A 93 15.68 -11.87 12.15
N ALA A 94 15.32 -12.47 13.28
CA ALA A 94 15.23 -13.93 13.41
C ALA A 94 14.16 -14.53 12.47
N ASP A 95 13.00 -13.87 12.38
CA ASP A 95 11.91 -14.29 11.48
C ASP A 95 12.31 -14.17 10.02
N VAL A 96 13.04 -13.10 9.68
CA VAL A 96 13.54 -12.86 8.32
C VAL A 96 14.51 -13.96 7.88
N LYS A 97 15.40 -14.42 8.77
CA LYS A 97 16.32 -15.54 8.50
C LYS A 97 15.58 -16.88 8.27
N GLN A 98 14.41 -17.06 8.90
CA GLN A 98 13.60 -18.27 8.73
C GLN A 98 12.82 -18.31 7.41
N LEU A 99 12.64 -17.17 6.75
CA LEU A 99 11.96 -17.12 5.44
C LEU A 99 12.71 -17.89 4.34
N GLY A 100 13.91 -18.42 4.63
CA GLY A 100 14.65 -19.37 3.79
C GLY A 100 15.15 -18.83 2.46
N GLU A 101 14.84 -17.59 2.13
CA GLU A 101 15.31 -16.91 0.93
C GLU A 101 16.70 -16.32 1.20
N GLN A 102 17.66 -16.59 0.34
CA GLN A 102 18.91 -15.85 0.30
C GLN A 102 18.62 -14.45 -0.24
N LEU A 103 18.21 -13.56 0.65
CA LEU A 103 18.04 -12.16 0.29
C LEU A 103 19.43 -11.56 0.00
N PRO A 104 19.60 -10.82 -1.10
CA PRO A 104 20.90 -10.25 -1.47
C PRO A 104 21.33 -9.10 -0.55
N TYR A 105 20.55 -8.81 0.50
CA TYR A 105 20.75 -7.67 1.37
C TYR A 105 21.65 -8.01 2.55
N ARG A 106 22.42 -6.99 2.99
CA ARG A 106 23.13 -7.03 4.25
C ARG A 106 22.23 -6.45 5.33
N PHE A 107 21.96 -7.26 6.35
CA PHE A 107 21.15 -6.84 7.47
C PHE A 107 22.03 -6.43 8.64
N SER A 108 21.65 -5.34 9.31
CA SER A 108 22.15 -4.93 10.62
C SER A 108 21.03 -4.92 11.66
N GLY A 109 21.42 -4.96 12.94
CA GLY A 109 20.51 -5.04 14.09
C GLY A 109 20.68 -6.32 14.90
N GLY A 110 20.13 -6.34 16.12
CA GLY A 110 20.10 -7.51 16.99
C GLY A 110 19.03 -8.51 16.54
N GLU A 111 19.19 -9.79 16.91
CA GLU A 111 18.28 -10.88 16.45
C GLU A 111 16.80 -10.67 16.77
N SER A 112 16.49 -10.03 17.89
CA SER A 112 15.12 -9.70 18.33
C SER A 112 14.66 -8.29 17.91
N GLN A 113 15.48 -7.56 17.17
CA GLN A 113 15.18 -6.19 16.72
C GLN A 113 14.64 -6.19 15.30
N MET A 114 13.99 -5.08 14.92
CA MET A 114 13.59 -4.84 13.54
C MET A 114 14.83 -4.90 12.63
N PRO A 115 14.77 -5.62 11.50
CA PRO A 115 15.90 -5.68 10.56
C PRO A 115 16.13 -4.32 9.93
N PHE A 116 17.39 -3.93 9.79
CA PHE A 116 17.80 -2.81 8.97
C PHE A 116 18.58 -3.34 7.77
N ILE A 117 18.30 -2.81 6.60
CA ILE A 117 18.99 -3.13 5.35
C ILE A 117 20.04 -2.06 5.10
N GLU A 118 21.29 -2.49 4.96
CA GLU A 118 22.41 -1.59 4.65
C GLU A 118 22.29 -1.09 3.22
N THR A 119 22.36 0.22 3.05
CA THR A 119 22.35 0.91 1.74
C THR A 119 23.45 1.96 1.68
N VAL A 120 23.70 2.52 0.51
CA VAL A 120 24.64 3.63 0.33
C VAL A 120 24.26 4.87 1.16
N GLN A 121 22.99 5.01 1.54
CA GLN A 121 22.50 6.08 2.44
C GLN A 121 22.45 5.64 3.92
N GLY A 122 23.12 4.56 4.27
CA GLY A 122 23.07 3.96 5.61
C GLY A 122 21.93 2.96 5.76
N PRO A 123 21.76 2.42 6.99
CA PRO A 123 20.75 1.42 7.28
C PRO A 123 19.33 1.98 7.12
N LYS A 124 18.46 1.21 6.49
CA LYS A 124 17.03 1.53 6.27
C LYS A 124 16.16 0.42 6.82
N SER A 125 15.14 0.77 7.58
CA SER A 125 14.12 -0.16 8.05
C SER A 125 13.13 -0.52 6.93
N PRO A 126 12.45 -1.68 6.99
CA PRO A 126 11.36 -2.01 6.07
C PRO A 126 10.25 -0.96 6.05
N VAL A 127 10.01 -0.30 7.17
CA VAL A 127 9.02 0.77 7.31
C VAL A 127 9.43 2.00 6.49
N GLU A 128 10.70 2.45 6.59
CA GLU A 128 11.22 3.57 5.78
C GLU A 128 11.19 3.25 4.29
N ILE A 129 11.58 2.04 3.91
CA ILE A 129 11.58 1.63 2.49
C ILE A 129 10.15 1.57 1.94
N SER A 130 9.19 1.05 2.71
CA SER A 130 7.77 1.05 2.33
C SER A 130 7.20 2.46 2.24
N ALA A 131 7.68 3.38 3.07
CA ALA A 131 7.29 4.78 3.02
C ALA A 131 7.70 5.46 1.70
N GLU A 132 8.82 5.08 1.08
CA GLU A 132 9.21 5.61 -0.24
C GLU A 132 8.21 5.20 -1.33
N ILE A 133 7.74 3.94 -1.29
CA ILE A 133 6.71 3.46 -2.24
C ILE A 133 5.41 4.23 -2.05
N LEU A 134 4.98 4.38 -0.79
CA LEU A 134 3.75 5.11 -0.45
C LEU A 134 3.84 6.59 -0.81
N ARG A 135 5.02 7.21 -0.64
CA ARG A 135 5.28 8.60 -1.04
C ARG A 135 5.13 8.79 -2.55
N ALA A 136 5.71 7.89 -3.34
CA ALA A 136 5.58 7.92 -4.80
C ALA A 136 4.12 7.79 -5.25
N LEU A 137 3.32 6.94 -4.59
CA LEU A 137 1.89 6.80 -4.88
C LEU A 137 1.07 8.02 -4.43
N ARG A 138 1.41 8.63 -3.29
CA ARG A 138 0.80 9.87 -2.82
C ARG A 138 1.03 11.00 -3.82
N GLU A 139 2.29 11.23 -4.20
CA GLU A 139 2.68 12.30 -5.13
C GLU A 139 1.99 12.13 -6.49
N ARG A 140 1.92 10.89 -7.01
CA ARG A 140 1.16 10.56 -8.21
C ARG A 140 -0.32 10.94 -8.07
N ALA A 141 -0.93 10.60 -6.94
CA ALA A 141 -2.34 10.87 -6.68
C ALA A 141 -2.61 12.38 -6.56
N GLU A 142 -1.79 13.10 -5.81
CA GLU A 142 -1.92 14.55 -5.62
C GLU A 142 -1.73 15.30 -6.94
N ALA A 143 -0.76 14.91 -7.76
CA ALA A 143 -0.54 15.46 -9.09
C ALA A 143 -1.74 15.21 -10.02
N THR A 144 -2.30 13.99 -10.00
CA THR A 144 -3.44 13.62 -10.86
C THR A 144 -4.75 14.26 -10.43
N LEU A 145 -4.97 14.39 -9.11
CA LEU A 145 -6.22 14.90 -8.55
C LEU A 145 -6.21 16.42 -8.37
N GLY A 146 -5.04 17.06 -8.44
CA GLY A 146 -4.86 18.48 -8.37
C GLY A 146 -5.02 19.06 -6.96
N GLY A 147 -4.61 18.32 -5.92
CA GLY A 147 -4.65 18.79 -4.54
C GLY A 147 -4.18 17.77 -3.53
N GLU A 148 -4.00 18.21 -2.28
CA GLU A 148 -3.56 17.39 -1.18
C GLU A 148 -4.61 16.33 -0.78
N LEU A 149 -4.12 15.16 -0.38
CA LEU A 149 -4.98 14.08 0.09
C LEU A 149 -5.36 14.30 1.56
N VAL A 150 -6.64 14.13 1.90
CA VAL A 150 -7.07 14.06 3.31
C VAL A 150 -6.68 12.73 3.95
N GLY A 151 -6.39 11.70 3.13
CA GLY A 151 -5.89 10.41 3.58
C GLY A 151 -6.13 9.30 2.58
N ALA A 152 -5.73 8.09 2.99
CA ALA A 152 -5.82 6.88 2.18
C ALA A 152 -6.43 5.70 2.96
N VAL A 153 -7.15 4.84 2.25
CA VAL A 153 -7.43 3.47 2.67
C VAL A 153 -6.33 2.59 2.08
N ILE A 154 -5.62 1.83 2.92
CA ILE A 154 -4.50 0.98 2.49
C ILE A 154 -4.86 -0.48 2.70
N THR A 155 -4.64 -1.33 1.70
CA THR A 155 -4.89 -2.77 1.83
C THR A 155 -3.74 -3.48 2.55
N VAL A 156 -4.09 -4.50 3.31
CA VAL A 156 -3.16 -5.39 4.01
C VAL A 156 -3.65 -6.84 3.92
N PRO A 157 -2.76 -7.83 3.91
CA PRO A 157 -3.15 -9.23 3.99
C PRO A 157 -4.02 -9.50 5.22
N ALA A 158 -4.98 -10.42 5.09
CA ALA A 158 -5.88 -10.75 6.20
C ALA A 158 -5.15 -11.38 7.40
N TYR A 159 -4.04 -12.08 7.15
CA TYR A 159 -3.20 -12.70 8.18
C TYR A 159 -2.20 -11.75 8.85
N PHE A 160 -2.09 -10.50 8.42
CA PHE A 160 -1.22 -9.54 9.10
C PHE A 160 -1.61 -9.37 10.56
N ASP A 161 -0.63 -9.56 11.42
CA ASP A 161 -0.75 -9.29 12.85
C ASP A 161 -0.73 -7.79 13.19
N ASP A 162 -0.90 -7.46 14.46
CA ASP A 162 -0.94 -6.07 14.91
C ASP A 162 0.38 -5.32 14.65
N ALA A 163 1.54 -6.00 14.77
CA ALA A 163 2.85 -5.40 14.51
C ALA A 163 3.00 -5.04 13.03
N GLN A 164 2.60 -5.92 12.12
CA GLN A 164 2.62 -5.71 10.68
C GLN A 164 1.64 -4.60 10.26
N ARG A 165 0.45 -4.57 10.85
CA ARG A 165 -0.54 -3.51 10.64
C ARG A 165 -0.04 -2.17 11.15
N GLN A 166 0.59 -2.13 12.32
CA GLN A 166 1.19 -0.90 12.86
C GLN A 166 2.34 -0.42 11.99
N ALA A 167 3.23 -1.32 11.55
CA ALA A 167 4.32 -1.00 10.62
C ALA A 167 3.81 -0.37 9.31
N THR A 168 2.67 -0.86 8.78
CA THR A 168 2.02 -0.28 7.60
C THR A 168 1.52 1.14 7.86
N LYS A 169 0.91 1.40 9.04
CA LYS A 169 0.48 2.76 9.42
C LYS A 169 1.67 3.70 9.61
N ASP A 170 2.76 3.20 10.19
CA ASP A 170 3.98 4.00 10.41
C ASP A 170 4.67 4.35 9.08
N ALA A 171 4.71 3.42 8.13
CA ALA A 171 5.19 3.69 6.77
C ALA A 171 4.34 4.77 6.07
N ALA A 172 3.01 4.70 6.20
CA ALA A 172 2.12 5.71 5.66
C ALA A 172 2.34 7.09 6.31
N ARG A 173 2.53 7.13 7.63
CA ARG A 173 2.86 8.38 8.36
C ARG A 173 4.18 8.98 7.87
N LEU A 174 5.23 8.18 7.70
CA LEU A 174 6.52 8.62 7.15
C LEU A 174 6.41 9.12 5.71
N ALA A 175 5.46 8.58 4.94
CA ALA A 175 5.13 9.05 3.60
C ALA A 175 4.28 10.33 3.59
N GLY A 176 3.86 10.85 4.74
CA GLY A 176 2.96 11.99 4.86
C GLY A 176 1.50 11.66 4.51
N LEU A 177 1.09 10.40 4.61
CA LEU A 177 -0.27 9.94 4.39
C LEU A 177 -1.01 9.74 5.72
N ASN A 178 -2.21 10.28 5.84
CA ASN A 178 -3.14 9.94 6.90
C ASN A 178 -3.87 8.64 6.54
N VAL A 179 -3.75 7.62 7.39
CA VAL A 179 -4.45 6.34 7.19
C VAL A 179 -5.88 6.46 7.68
N LEU A 180 -6.82 6.53 6.77
CA LEU A 180 -8.25 6.54 7.09
C LEU A 180 -8.71 5.16 7.57
N ARG A 181 -8.19 4.10 6.94
CA ARG A 181 -8.49 2.71 7.29
C ARG A 181 -7.44 1.77 6.71
N LEU A 182 -7.13 0.69 7.43
CA LEU A 182 -6.55 -0.51 6.85
C LEU A 182 -7.69 -1.46 6.47
N LEU A 183 -7.66 -1.98 5.24
CA LEU A 183 -8.67 -2.90 4.72
C LEU A 183 -8.00 -4.22 4.35
N ASN A 184 -8.59 -5.34 4.74
CA ASN A 184 -8.05 -6.65 4.34
C ASN A 184 -8.16 -6.83 2.82
N GLU A 185 -7.10 -7.28 2.17
CA GLU A 185 -7.01 -7.51 0.72
C GLU A 185 -8.17 -8.38 0.19
N PRO A 186 -8.50 -9.54 0.81
CA PRO A 186 -9.63 -10.34 0.34
C PRO A 186 -10.98 -9.62 0.50
N THR A 187 -11.14 -8.77 1.51
CA THR A 187 -12.34 -7.94 1.67
C THR A 187 -12.42 -6.88 0.56
N ALA A 188 -11.31 -6.24 0.24
CA ALA A 188 -11.24 -5.26 -0.85
C ALA A 188 -11.59 -5.89 -2.20
N ALA A 189 -11.05 -7.09 -2.47
CA ALA A 189 -11.37 -7.87 -3.67
C ALA A 189 -12.86 -8.24 -3.72
N ALA A 190 -13.43 -8.74 -2.62
CA ALA A 190 -14.84 -9.07 -2.54
C ALA A 190 -15.76 -7.87 -2.84
N VAL A 191 -15.44 -6.70 -2.28
CA VAL A 191 -16.17 -5.45 -2.56
C VAL A 191 -16.04 -5.04 -4.02
N ALA A 192 -14.83 -5.14 -4.59
CA ALA A 192 -14.57 -4.78 -6.00
C ALA A 192 -15.37 -5.65 -6.98
N TYR A 193 -15.61 -6.91 -6.63
CA TYR A 193 -16.47 -7.82 -7.40
C TYR A 193 -17.96 -7.65 -7.11
N GLY A 194 -18.35 -6.70 -6.25
CA GLY A 194 -19.76 -6.42 -5.91
C GLY A 194 -20.42 -7.49 -5.04
N LEU A 195 -19.62 -8.28 -4.30
CA LEU A 195 -20.14 -9.33 -3.43
C LEU A 195 -20.89 -8.75 -2.21
N ASP A 196 -20.64 -7.49 -1.86
CA ASP A 196 -21.38 -6.74 -0.83
C ASP A 196 -22.88 -6.56 -1.15
N ARG A 197 -23.24 -6.72 -2.44
CA ARG A 197 -24.62 -6.59 -2.95
C ARG A 197 -25.29 -7.94 -3.23
N GLN A 198 -24.59 -9.03 -3.02
CA GLN A 198 -25.08 -10.37 -3.27
C GLN A 198 -25.72 -10.99 -2.02
N ALA A 199 -26.37 -12.15 -2.22
CA ALA A 199 -26.93 -12.92 -1.13
C ALA A 199 -25.86 -13.39 -0.15
N GLU A 200 -26.28 -13.61 1.10
CA GLU A 200 -25.42 -14.19 2.14
C GLU A 200 -24.81 -15.51 1.68
N GLY A 201 -23.56 -15.76 2.08
CA GLY A 201 -22.88 -16.98 1.67
C GLY A 201 -21.43 -17.05 2.12
N VAL A 202 -20.76 -18.13 1.73
CA VAL A 202 -19.33 -18.33 1.93
C VAL A 202 -18.64 -18.30 0.57
N VAL A 203 -17.57 -17.51 0.46
CA VAL A 203 -16.78 -17.35 -0.77
C VAL A 203 -15.32 -17.58 -0.49
N ALA A 204 -14.61 -18.10 -1.48
CA ALA A 204 -13.15 -18.22 -1.48
C ALA A 204 -12.59 -17.12 -2.38
N ILE A 205 -11.63 -16.38 -1.84
CA ILE A 205 -10.85 -15.39 -2.59
C ILE A 205 -9.46 -15.96 -2.84
N TYR A 206 -9.09 -16.06 -4.12
CA TYR A 206 -7.78 -16.48 -4.59
C TYR A 206 -7.04 -15.23 -5.04
N ASP A 207 -6.00 -14.85 -4.32
CA ASP A 207 -5.14 -13.72 -4.65
C ASP A 207 -3.79 -14.23 -5.14
N LEU A 208 -3.59 -14.24 -6.45
CA LEU A 208 -2.34 -14.64 -7.10
C LEU A 208 -1.58 -13.38 -7.53
N GLY A 209 -0.68 -12.93 -6.67
CA GLY A 209 0.19 -11.80 -6.93
C GLY A 209 1.44 -12.15 -7.76
N GLY A 210 2.33 -11.18 -7.91
CA GLY A 210 3.59 -11.38 -8.64
C GLY A 210 4.67 -12.13 -7.86
N GLY A 211 4.48 -12.38 -6.56
CA GLY A 211 5.46 -13.03 -5.69
C GLY A 211 4.85 -13.76 -4.50
N THR A 212 3.54 -13.67 -4.32
CA THR A 212 2.78 -14.34 -3.26
C THR A 212 1.51 -14.92 -3.84
N PHE A 213 1.01 -15.97 -3.20
CA PHE A 213 -0.32 -16.50 -3.42
C PHE A 213 -1.02 -16.57 -2.06
N ASP A 214 -2.17 -15.93 -1.96
CA ASP A 214 -2.96 -15.90 -0.75
C ASP A 214 -4.36 -16.46 -1.03
N ILE A 215 -4.89 -17.25 -0.11
CA ILE A 215 -6.25 -17.75 -0.16
C ILE A 215 -6.98 -17.35 1.12
N SER A 216 -8.21 -16.86 0.97
CA SER A 216 -9.04 -16.47 2.12
C SER A 216 -10.47 -16.97 1.93
N ILE A 217 -11.05 -17.50 2.99
CA ILE A 217 -12.46 -17.89 3.05
C ILE A 217 -13.20 -16.81 3.81
N LEU A 218 -14.19 -16.19 3.14
CA LEU A 218 -15.01 -15.13 3.71
C LEU A 218 -16.46 -15.61 3.87
N ARG A 219 -17.06 -15.27 5.01
CA ARG A 219 -18.51 -15.33 5.19
C ARG A 219 -19.10 -13.93 4.95
N LEU A 220 -20.10 -13.86 4.07
CA LEU A 220 -20.85 -12.65 3.77
C LEU A 220 -22.19 -12.72 4.51
N THR A 221 -22.47 -11.73 5.35
CA THR A 221 -23.73 -11.62 6.08
C THR A 221 -24.13 -10.15 6.14
N LYS A 222 -25.23 -9.78 5.42
CA LYS A 222 -25.81 -8.41 5.44
C LYS A 222 -24.77 -7.28 5.33
N GLY A 223 -23.84 -7.38 4.36
CA GLY A 223 -22.79 -6.36 4.14
C GLY A 223 -21.60 -6.43 5.10
N VAL A 224 -21.54 -7.48 5.93
CA VAL A 224 -20.37 -7.76 6.79
C VAL A 224 -19.54 -8.88 6.16
N PHE A 225 -18.24 -8.67 6.08
CA PHE A 225 -17.28 -9.66 5.61
C PHE A 225 -16.48 -10.19 6.82
N GLU A 226 -16.71 -11.45 7.16
CA GLU A 226 -15.97 -12.15 8.21
C GLU A 226 -14.93 -13.06 7.56
N VAL A 227 -13.66 -12.90 7.93
CA VAL A 227 -12.59 -13.81 7.48
C VAL A 227 -12.65 -15.06 8.34
N LEU A 228 -13.04 -16.19 7.76
CA LEU A 228 -13.13 -17.49 8.46
C LEU A 228 -11.78 -18.20 8.52
N ALA A 229 -11.01 -18.11 7.43
CA ALA A 229 -9.69 -18.70 7.32
C ALA A 229 -8.86 -17.92 6.29
N THR A 230 -7.56 -17.92 6.47
CA THR A 230 -6.60 -17.34 5.51
C THR A 230 -5.32 -18.15 5.54
N GLY A 231 -4.65 -18.25 4.37
CA GLY A 231 -3.36 -18.92 4.20
C GLY A 231 -2.63 -18.30 2.99
N GLY A 232 -1.28 -18.39 3.01
CA GLY A 232 -0.40 -17.87 1.96
C GLY A 232 1.05 -18.17 2.26
#